data_447b066efc0f8d226085eaf4ffba88c0
#
_entry.id   447b066efc0f8d226085eaf4ffba88c0
#
_cell.length_a   1.000
_cell.length_b   1.000
_cell.length_c   1.000
_cell.angle_alpha   90.00
_cell.angle_beta   90.00
_cell.angle_gamma   90.00
#
_symmetry.space_group_name_H-M   'P 1'
#
loop_
_entity.id
_entity.type
_entity.pdbx_description
1 polymer ?
#
loop_
_entity_poly.entity_id
_entity_poly.type
_entity_poly.pdbx_seq_one_letter_code
_entity_poly.pdbx_strand_id
1 'polypeptide(L)'
;MPVYSKGHIRRPDKDHLIDVSRRAHQSHLRQLKAVPAPPSWDSRANGWVGAVKDQANCGSCWDFSGTGIVEIAYHKAGIGGGPGTFVLSEEYSLCCYKTGQCHGDDNTTVLDWAKAHGLPLTTAYGPYQAKPAKCHYKPTMQLYQVDDWGFADSEGGQGVTPTPDIKAAIMAYGAVGCAIAADNAFMNHPGGSVFAGSGSTNIDHDVILVGWDDATGSWILRNSWGPAWCENGYIRIAYGANLVGTESVWTVRHPGTTS
;
A
#
# COMPACT_ATOMS: atom_id res chain seq x y z
N MET A 1 -16.20 -16.00 14.63
CA MET A 1 -15.10 -15.73 13.70
C MET A 1 -14.72 -14.25 13.87
N PRO A 2 -13.44 -13.89 13.82
CA PRO A 2 -13.06 -12.49 13.85
C PRO A 2 -13.68 -11.77 12.66
N VAL A 3 -14.20 -10.57 12.87
CA VAL A 3 -14.72 -9.70 11.81
C VAL A 3 -13.62 -8.69 11.50
N TYR A 4 -13.07 -8.76 10.28
CA TYR A 4 -12.05 -7.82 9.82
C TYR A 4 -12.71 -6.66 9.08
N SER A 5 -12.30 -5.44 9.40
CA SER A 5 -12.79 -4.24 8.75
C SER A 5 -12.15 -4.04 7.38
N LYS A 6 -12.93 -3.55 6.43
CA LYS A 6 -12.55 -3.21 5.06
C LYS A 6 -13.05 -1.80 4.76
N GLY A 7 -12.45 -1.12 3.82
CA GLY A 7 -12.81 0.28 3.57
C GLY A 7 -12.21 0.85 2.29
N HIS A 8 -12.04 0.00 1.25
CA HIS A 8 -11.71 0.53 -0.06
C HIS A 8 -12.96 1.12 -0.72
N ILE A 9 -12.89 2.39 -1.13
CA ILE A 9 -13.88 3.07 -1.95
C ILE A 9 -13.14 3.75 -3.10
N ARG A 10 -13.39 3.29 -4.33
CA ARG A 10 -12.76 3.86 -5.51
C ARG A 10 -13.16 5.33 -5.69
N ARG A 11 -12.16 6.21 -5.84
CA ARG A 11 -12.38 7.65 -6.05
C ARG A 11 -13.16 7.92 -7.34
N PRO A 12 -14.05 8.92 -7.36
CA PRO A 12 -14.80 9.29 -8.57
C PRO A 12 -13.92 9.76 -9.73
N ASP A 13 -12.77 10.38 -9.43
CA ASP A 13 -11.81 10.90 -10.41
C ASP A 13 -10.69 9.90 -10.77
N LYS A 14 -10.79 8.63 -10.34
CA LYS A 14 -9.73 7.62 -10.48
C LYS A 14 -9.30 7.41 -11.94
N ASP A 15 -10.24 7.37 -12.88
CA ASP A 15 -9.92 7.19 -14.30
C ASP A 15 -9.10 8.36 -14.85
N HIS A 16 -9.41 9.58 -14.43
CA HIS A 16 -8.63 10.76 -14.77
C HIS A 16 -7.22 10.70 -14.18
N LEU A 17 -7.08 10.27 -12.92
CA LEU A 17 -5.78 10.10 -12.26
C LEU A 17 -4.93 9.04 -12.97
N ILE A 18 -5.52 7.90 -13.36
CA ILE A 18 -4.83 6.86 -14.15
C ILE A 18 -4.32 7.45 -15.47
N ASP A 19 -5.15 8.19 -16.19
CA ASP A 19 -4.77 8.84 -17.46
C ASP A 19 -3.66 9.88 -17.29
N VAL A 20 -3.71 10.70 -16.26
CA VAL A 20 -2.67 11.70 -15.95
C VAL A 20 -1.36 11.01 -15.60
N SER A 21 -1.41 10.04 -14.70
CA SER A 21 -0.23 9.26 -14.28
C SER A 21 0.39 8.52 -15.46
N ARG A 22 -0.41 7.87 -16.31
CA ARG A 22 0.08 7.21 -17.51
C ARG A 22 0.84 8.17 -18.42
N ARG A 23 0.27 9.33 -18.74
CA ARG A 23 0.95 10.35 -19.59
C ARG A 23 2.26 10.81 -18.97
N ALA A 24 2.32 10.96 -17.66
CA ALA A 24 3.52 11.40 -16.95
C ALA A 24 4.61 10.32 -16.86
N HIS A 25 4.23 9.06 -16.64
CA HIS A 25 5.18 8.02 -16.21
C HIS A 25 5.36 6.86 -17.18
N GLN A 26 4.55 6.72 -18.25
CA GLN A 26 4.54 5.56 -19.13
C GLN A 26 5.92 5.20 -19.68
N SER A 27 6.68 6.20 -20.15
CA SER A 27 8.03 5.95 -20.70
C SER A 27 8.98 5.37 -19.66
N HIS A 28 8.94 5.92 -18.44
CA HIS A 28 9.74 5.44 -17.33
C HIS A 28 9.33 4.03 -16.88
N LEU A 29 8.03 3.76 -16.76
CA LEU A 29 7.52 2.43 -16.39
C LEU A 29 7.91 1.36 -17.42
N ARG A 30 7.87 1.70 -18.71
CA ARG A 30 8.34 0.78 -19.76
C ARG A 30 9.83 0.47 -19.66
N GLN A 31 10.66 1.45 -19.28
CA GLN A 31 12.09 1.23 -19.02
C GLN A 31 12.30 0.33 -17.81
N LEU A 32 11.55 0.53 -16.73
CA LEU A 32 11.60 -0.36 -15.55
C LEU A 32 11.20 -1.79 -15.91
N LYS A 33 10.13 -1.98 -16.67
CA LYS A 33 9.65 -3.29 -17.13
C LYS A 33 10.63 -4.01 -18.04
N ALA A 34 11.48 -3.28 -18.75
CA ALA A 34 12.53 -3.86 -19.59
C ALA A 34 13.66 -4.52 -18.77
N VAL A 35 13.79 -4.21 -17.46
CA VAL A 35 14.72 -4.89 -16.57
C VAL A 35 14.14 -6.25 -16.20
N PRO A 36 14.82 -7.37 -16.49
CA PRO A 36 14.31 -8.70 -16.16
C PRO A 36 14.06 -8.84 -14.65
N ALA A 37 12.85 -9.24 -14.28
CA ALA A 37 12.54 -9.56 -12.91
C ALA A 37 13.16 -10.91 -12.51
N PRO A 38 13.76 -11.04 -11.30
CA PRO A 38 14.23 -12.33 -10.81
C PRO A 38 13.05 -13.27 -10.55
N PRO A 39 13.29 -14.59 -10.44
CA PRO A 39 12.24 -15.58 -10.17
C PRO A 39 11.49 -15.35 -8.85
N SER A 40 12.12 -14.67 -7.89
CA SER A 40 11.52 -14.29 -6.62
C SER A 40 12.08 -12.97 -6.10
N TRP A 41 11.30 -12.27 -5.31
CA TRP A 41 11.68 -11.02 -4.65
C TRP A 41 10.96 -10.88 -3.32
N ASP A 42 11.65 -10.35 -2.33
CA ASP A 42 11.06 -10.04 -1.03
C ASP A 42 11.68 -8.76 -0.46
N SER A 43 10.94 -7.67 -0.47
CA SER A 43 11.39 -6.37 0.06
C SER A 43 11.62 -6.38 1.58
N ARG A 44 11.08 -7.38 2.29
CA ARG A 44 11.38 -7.59 3.72
C ARG A 44 12.84 -7.96 3.93
N ALA A 45 13.40 -8.79 3.04
CA ALA A 45 14.80 -9.20 3.10
C ALA A 45 15.77 -8.03 2.89
N ASN A 46 15.31 -6.95 2.24
CA ASN A 46 16.10 -5.73 2.06
C ASN A 46 16.00 -4.77 3.27
N GLY A 47 15.22 -5.11 4.29
CA GLY A 47 15.01 -4.24 5.46
C GLY A 47 14.17 -2.99 5.18
N TRP A 48 13.33 -3.02 4.12
CA TRP A 48 12.50 -1.86 3.77
C TRP A 48 11.09 -1.91 4.37
N VAL A 49 10.62 -3.09 4.75
CA VAL A 49 9.25 -3.29 5.21
C VAL A 49 9.18 -3.28 6.73
N GLY A 50 8.40 -2.37 7.31
CA GLY A 50 8.17 -2.25 8.75
C GLY A 50 7.29 -3.35 9.33
N ALA A 51 7.04 -3.28 10.65
CA ALA A 51 6.14 -4.20 11.34
C ALA A 51 4.72 -4.15 10.76
N VAL A 52 4.04 -5.29 10.80
CA VAL A 52 2.60 -5.36 10.45
C VAL A 52 1.80 -4.57 11.47
N LYS A 53 0.91 -3.72 10.98
CA LYS A 53 0.01 -2.88 11.78
C LYS A 53 -1.41 -3.46 11.80
N ASP A 54 -2.27 -2.93 12.67
CA ASP A 54 -3.66 -3.38 12.83
C ASP A 54 -4.62 -2.20 12.75
N GLN A 55 -5.47 -2.19 11.72
CA GLN A 55 -6.54 -1.21 11.54
C GLN A 55 -7.74 -1.43 12.46
N ALA A 56 -7.78 -2.56 13.18
CA ALA A 56 -8.86 -2.95 14.08
C ALA A 56 -10.25 -2.84 13.43
N ASN A 57 -11.24 -2.30 14.14
CA ASN A 57 -12.63 -2.19 13.69
C ASN A 57 -12.91 -0.88 12.91
N CYS A 58 -11.94 -0.38 12.15
CA CYS A 58 -12.07 0.82 11.33
C CYS A 58 -11.83 0.50 9.86
N GLY A 59 -12.67 1.00 8.96
CA GLY A 59 -12.53 0.83 7.51
C GLY A 59 -11.42 1.72 6.94
N SER A 60 -10.22 1.65 7.47
CA SER A 60 -9.06 2.50 7.13
C SER A 60 -7.95 1.77 6.36
N CYS A 61 -8.24 0.63 5.72
CA CYS A 61 -7.25 -0.10 4.91
C CYS A 61 -6.59 0.77 3.84
N TRP A 62 -7.33 1.72 3.27
CA TRP A 62 -6.83 2.73 2.34
C TRP A 62 -5.66 3.54 2.91
N ASP A 63 -5.77 3.93 4.18
CA ASP A 63 -4.75 4.68 4.89
C ASP A 63 -3.52 3.80 5.21
N PHE A 64 -3.74 2.58 5.72
CA PHE A 64 -2.65 1.64 6.00
C PHE A 64 -1.88 1.25 4.74
N SER A 65 -2.57 1.09 3.61
CA SER A 65 -1.94 0.82 2.31
C SER A 65 -1.13 2.02 1.83
N GLY A 66 -1.73 3.22 1.78
CA GLY A 66 -1.06 4.43 1.33
C GLY A 66 0.12 4.82 2.22
N THR A 67 -0.11 4.95 3.54
CA THR A 67 0.94 5.28 4.52
C THR A 67 2.06 4.22 4.53
N GLY A 68 1.71 2.95 4.41
CA GLY A 68 2.68 1.86 4.42
C GLY A 68 3.63 1.87 3.23
N ILE A 69 3.17 2.19 2.01
CA ILE A 69 4.10 2.32 0.87
C ILE A 69 4.94 3.61 0.95
N VAL A 70 4.43 4.68 1.57
CA VAL A 70 5.24 5.88 1.89
C VAL A 70 6.37 5.53 2.86
N GLU A 71 6.11 4.78 3.93
CA GLU A 71 7.15 4.30 4.85
C GLU A 71 8.22 3.50 4.11
N ILE A 72 7.80 2.55 3.25
CA ILE A 72 8.72 1.70 2.47
C ILE A 72 9.58 2.54 1.52
N ALA A 73 9.05 3.59 0.91
CA ALA A 73 9.81 4.50 0.07
C ALA A 73 10.91 5.22 0.86
N TYR A 74 10.62 5.67 2.09
CA TYR A 74 11.61 6.28 2.99
C TYR A 74 12.68 5.28 3.44
N HIS A 75 12.29 4.06 3.85
CA HIS A 75 13.23 3.03 4.25
C HIS A 75 14.17 2.64 3.10
N LYS A 76 13.63 2.50 1.89
CA LYS A 76 14.41 2.22 0.67
C LYS A 76 15.36 3.36 0.33
N ALA A 77 14.99 4.60 0.57
CA ALA A 77 15.86 5.76 0.41
C ALA A 77 16.94 5.88 1.51
N GLY A 78 16.93 5.03 2.53
CA GLY A 78 17.85 5.07 3.67
C GLY A 78 17.58 6.23 4.63
N ILE A 79 16.36 6.76 4.65
CA ILE A 79 15.99 7.93 5.47
C ILE A 79 15.27 7.48 6.74
N GLY A 80 15.52 8.17 7.85
CA GLY A 80 14.77 8.00 9.10
C GLY A 80 15.23 6.83 9.99
N GLY A 81 16.33 6.14 9.67
CA GLY A 81 16.89 5.07 10.51
C GLY A 81 16.21 3.71 10.34
N GLY A 82 15.31 3.55 9.39
CA GLY A 82 14.69 2.27 9.00
C GLY A 82 13.41 1.90 9.75
N PRO A 83 12.91 0.66 9.54
CA PRO A 83 11.56 0.22 9.93
C PRO A 83 11.22 0.27 11.42
N GLY A 84 12.22 0.27 12.30
CA GLY A 84 12.00 0.33 13.75
C GLY A 84 11.88 1.74 14.31
N THR A 85 12.32 2.76 13.56
CA THR A 85 12.41 4.15 14.02
C THR A 85 11.56 5.11 13.20
N PHE A 86 11.44 4.89 11.90
CA PHE A 86 10.63 5.70 11.01
C PHE A 86 9.28 5.03 10.78
N VAL A 87 8.29 5.41 11.57
CA VAL A 87 6.92 4.89 11.53
C VAL A 87 5.96 6.07 11.38
N LEU A 88 5.29 6.17 10.24
CA LEU A 88 4.33 7.22 9.94
C LEU A 88 2.98 6.97 10.62
N SER A 89 2.19 8.01 10.78
CA SER A 89 0.96 7.99 11.55
C SER A 89 -0.28 7.87 10.66
N GLU A 90 -0.96 6.74 10.70
CA GLU A 90 -2.30 6.55 10.14
C GLU A 90 -3.36 7.34 10.95
N GLU A 91 -3.14 7.54 12.25
CA GLU A 91 -4.06 8.35 13.06
C GLU A 91 -4.14 9.81 12.57
N TYR A 92 -3.02 10.34 12.02
CA TYR A 92 -3.02 11.67 11.43
C TYR A 92 -3.95 11.75 10.21
N SER A 93 -3.83 10.82 9.29
CA SER A 93 -4.68 10.77 8.10
C SER A 93 -6.13 10.59 8.50
N LEU A 94 -6.41 9.64 9.40
CA LEU A 94 -7.74 9.32 9.89
C LEU A 94 -8.44 10.53 10.55
N CYS A 95 -7.71 11.37 11.27
CA CYS A 95 -8.25 12.51 12.00
C CYS A 95 -8.21 13.83 11.23
N CYS A 96 -7.20 14.05 10.38
CA CYS A 96 -6.96 15.35 9.75
C CYS A 96 -7.46 15.42 8.31
N TYR A 97 -7.57 14.28 7.59
CA TYR A 97 -8.26 14.25 6.31
C TYR A 97 -9.76 14.30 6.57
N LYS A 98 -10.47 15.07 5.76
CA LYS A 98 -11.92 15.24 5.94
C LYS A 98 -12.72 14.20 5.15
N THR A 99 -12.04 13.32 4.42
CA THR A 99 -12.63 12.25 3.60
C THR A 99 -12.35 10.89 4.24
N GLY A 100 -13.10 9.88 3.85
CA GLY A 100 -12.88 8.48 4.17
C GLY A 100 -13.06 8.12 5.64
N GLN A 101 -12.09 8.45 6.46
CA GLN A 101 -12.07 8.03 7.87
C GLN A 101 -12.29 6.51 8.01
N CYS A 102 -13.15 6.07 8.93
CA CYS A 102 -13.51 4.66 9.09
C CYS A 102 -14.61 4.18 8.10
N HIS A 103 -15.11 5.07 7.24
CA HIS A 103 -16.15 4.71 6.25
C HIS A 103 -15.55 4.19 4.94
N GLY A 104 -14.26 4.37 4.74
CA GLY A 104 -13.55 3.95 3.55
C GLY A 104 -13.16 5.10 2.63
N ASP A 105 -12.07 4.91 1.91
CA ASP A 105 -11.53 5.81 0.88
C ASP A 105 -10.61 5.00 -0.06
N ASP A 106 -9.80 5.68 -0.82
CA ASP A 106 -8.84 5.14 -1.76
C ASP A 106 -7.40 5.44 -1.28
N ASN A 107 -6.48 4.51 -1.44
CA ASN A 107 -5.09 4.68 -1.02
C ASN A 107 -4.38 5.86 -1.70
N THR A 108 -4.82 6.27 -2.90
CA THR A 108 -4.29 7.44 -3.60
C THR A 108 -4.62 8.76 -2.91
N THR A 109 -5.67 8.80 -2.08
CA THR A 109 -5.97 9.98 -1.23
C THR A 109 -4.81 10.28 -0.28
N VAL A 110 -4.23 9.23 0.31
CA VAL A 110 -3.02 9.37 1.17
C VAL A 110 -1.83 9.84 0.35
N LEU A 111 -1.64 9.31 -0.86
CA LEU A 111 -0.49 9.66 -1.71
C LEU A 111 -0.55 11.11 -2.19
N ASP A 112 -1.73 11.58 -2.59
CA ASP A 112 -1.95 13.00 -2.92
C ASP A 112 -1.59 13.89 -1.74
N TRP A 113 -2.07 13.53 -0.55
CA TRP A 113 -1.79 14.29 0.67
C TRP A 113 -0.32 14.22 1.06
N ALA A 114 0.30 13.04 1.01
CA ALA A 114 1.71 12.86 1.32
C ALA A 114 2.62 13.66 0.37
N LYS A 115 2.25 13.77 -0.90
CA LYS A 115 2.98 14.60 -1.87
C LYS A 115 2.80 16.09 -1.62
N ALA A 116 1.58 16.54 -1.30
CA ALA A 116 1.27 17.94 -1.12
C ALA A 116 1.69 18.48 0.26
N HIS A 117 1.53 17.70 1.31
CA HIS A 117 1.63 18.16 2.70
C HIS A 117 2.59 17.33 3.55
N GLY A 118 2.71 16.02 3.30
CA GLY A 118 3.48 15.08 4.11
C GLY A 118 2.69 14.46 5.25
N LEU A 119 3.31 13.47 5.89
CA LEU A 119 2.77 12.69 7.02
C LEU A 119 3.71 12.82 8.22
N PRO A 120 3.23 12.97 9.46
CA PRO A 120 4.06 12.97 10.66
C PRO A 120 4.42 11.55 11.09
N LEU A 121 5.44 11.41 11.94
CA LEU A 121 5.72 10.16 12.64
C LEU A 121 4.64 9.87 13.69
N THR A 122 4.37 8.59 13.94
CA THR A 122 3.50 8.13 15.03
C THR A 122 3.96 8.65 16.40
N THR A 123 5.27 8.77 16.62
CA THR A 123 5.83 9.32 17.86
C THR A 123 5.53 10.80 18.05
N ALA A 124 5.29 11.54 16.97
CA ALA A 124 4.94 12.97 17.01
C ALA A 124 3.42 13.22 17.13
N TYR A 125 2.61 12.43 16.41
CA TYR A 125 1.16 12.62 16.38
C TYR A 125 0.42 11.81 17.45
N GLY A 126 0.88 10.62 17.75
CA GLY A 126 0.26 9.69 18.70
C GLY A 126 -0.15 8.36 18.06
N PRO A 127 -0.50 7.36 18.91
CA PRO A 127 -0.84 6.01 18.46
C PRO A 127 -2.19 5.98 17.74
N TYR A 128 -2.34 5.03 16.83
CA TYR A 128 -3.60 4.75 16.15
C TYR A 128 -4.69 4.28 17.12
N GLN A 129 -5.91 4.85 17.01
CA GLN A 129 -7.03 4.63 17.92
C GLN A 129 -8.23 3.90 17.28
N ALA A 130 -8.16 3.60 15.98
CA ALA A 130 -9.23 2.96 15.20
C ALA A 130 -10.58 3.73 15.24
N LYS A 131 -10.53 5.04 15.39
CA LYS A 131 -11.71 5.92 15.38
C LYS A 131 -11.32 7.33 14.99
N PRO A 132 -12.14 8.01 14.17
CA PRO A 132 -11.92 9.42 13.88
C PRO A 132 -12.00 10.28 15.15
N ALA A 133 -11.10 11.21 15.28
CA ALA A 133 -11.08 12.19 16.34
C ALA A 133 -10.84 13.61 15.78
N LYS A 134 -10.86 14.62 16.64
CA LYS A 134 -10.49 15.97 16.23
C LYS A 134 -9.00 16.00 15.86
N CYS A 135 -8.69 16.52 14.67
CA CYS A 135 -7.30 16.74 14.26
C CYS A 135 -6.59 17.65 15.28
N HIS A 136 -5.43 17.19 15.75
CA HIS A 136 -4.60 17.94 16.72
C HIS A 136 -3.19 18.22 16.16
N TYR A 137 -3.08 18.29 14.83
CA TYR A 137 -1.84 18.71 14.17
C TYR A 137 -1.37 20.07 14.69
N LYS A 138 -0.06 20.19 14.88
CA LYS A 138 0.61 21.45 15.27
C LYS A 138 1.63 21.82 14.18
N PRO A 139 1.73 23.11 13.80
CA PRO A 139 2.70 23.55 12.78
C PRO A 139 4.18 23.24 13.09
N THR A 140 4.48 22.88 14.33
CA THR A 140 5.82 22.45 14.77
C THR A 140 6.11 20.98 14.53
N MET A 141 5.11 20.18 14.12
CA MET A 141 5.31 18.78 13.78
C MET A 141 6.02 18.67 12.43
N GLN A 142 7.10 17.89 12.40
CA GLN A 142 7.76 17.53 11.13
C GLN A 142 6.81 16.68 10.30
N LEU A 143 6.63 17.06 9.04
CA LEU A 143 5.89 16.29 8.03
C LEU A 143 6.85 15.76 6.97
N TYR A 144 6.61 14.54 6.52
CA TYR A 144 7.46 13.81 5.58
C TYR A 144 6.71 13.62 4.26
N GLN A 145 7.14 14.35 3.23
CA GLN A 145 6.55 14.32 1.89
C GLN A 145 7.19 13.25 1.02
N VAL A 146 6.46 12.79 0.03
CA VAL A 146 7.02 11.99 -1.07
C VAL A 146 7.32 12.90 -2.26
N ASP A 147 8.27 12.50 -3.10
CA ASP A 147 8.64 13.28 -4.27
C ASP A 147 7.64 13.08 -5.41
N ASP A 148 7.16 11.84 -5.56
CA ASP A 148 6.14 11.51 -6.56
C ASP A 148 5.41 10.20 -6.25
N TRP A 149 4.28 9.98 -6.94
CA TRP A 149 3.54 8.72 -6.95
C TRP A 149 2.83 8.53 -8.30
N GLY A 150 2.45 7.30 -8.60
CA GLY A 150 1.71 7.00 -9.83
C GLY A 150 1.20 5.56 -9.87
N PHE A 151 0.43 5.26 -10.93
CA PHE A 151 -0.01 3.90 -11.19
C PHE A 151 1.10 3.07 -11.82
N ALA A 152 1.20 1.81 -11.46
CA ALA A 152 2.22 0.90 -11.97
C ALA A 152 1.93 0.39 -13.38
N ASP A 153 0.68 0.50 -13.86
CA ASP A 153 0.27 0.06 -15.19
C ASP A 153 0.87 0.94 -16.28
N SER A 154 1.78 0.38 -17.07
CA SER A 154 2.44 1.08 -18.19
C SER A 154 1.57 1.18 -19.45
N GLU A 155 0.51 0.38 -19.56
CA GLU A 155 -0.40 0.35 -20.72
C GLU A 155 -1.68 1.16 -20.47
N GLY A 156 -1.94 1.58 -19.23
CA GLY A 156 -3.07 2.41 -18.85
C GLY A 156 -4.39 1.65 -18.77
N GLY A 157 -4.33 0.37 -18.43
CA GLY A 157 -5.52 -0.43 -18.19
C GLY A 157 -6.21 -0.07 -16.88
N GLN A 158 -7.54 -0.20 -16.88
CA GLN A 158 -8.34 -0.22 -15.64
C GLN A 158 -8.42 -1.67 -15.13
N GLY A 159 -8.44 -1.84 -13.82
CA GLY A 159 -8.56 -3.17 -13.20
C GLY A 159 -7.22 -3.72 -12.72
N VAL A 160 -7.01 -5.03 -12.86
CA VAL A 160 -5.79 -5.69 -12.35
C VAL A 160 -4.58 -5.29 -13.20
N THR A 161 -3.61 -4.66 -12.55
CA THR A 161 -2.34 -4.26 -13.16
C THR A 161 -1.56 -5.51 -13.63
N PRO A 162 -0.97 -5.52 -14.83
CA PRO A 162 -0.21 -6.66 -15.32
C PRO A 162 0.93 -7.08 -14.38
N THR A 163 1.09 -8.38 -14.16
CA THR A 163 2.13 -8.94 -13.28
C THR A 163 3.54 -8.39 -13.55
N PRO A 164 4.01 -8.25 -14.81
CA PRO A 164 5.34 -7.68 -15.08
C PRO A 164 5.46 -6.22 -14.62
N ASP A 165 4.39 -5.44 -14.71
CA ASP A 165 4.38 -4.04 -14.29
C ASP A 165 4.44 -3.91 -12.77
N ILE A 166 3.67 -4.75 -12.04
CA ILE A 166 3.74 -4.82 -10.57
C ILE A 166 5.14 -5.22 -10.11
N LYS A 167 5.75 -6.25 -10.71
CA LYS A 167 7.11 -6.69 -10.37
C LYS A 167 8.14 -5.58 -10.59
N ALA A 168 8.07 -4.90 -11.73
CA ALA A 168 8.94 -3.79 -12.05
C ALA A 168 8.82 -2.65 -11.02
N ALA A 169 7.59 -2.30 -10.63
CA ALA A 169 7.33 -1.29 -9.62
C ALA A 169 7.84 -1.70 -8.23
N ILE A 170 7.63 -2.95 -7.80
CA ILE A 170 8.18 -3.42 -6.51
C ILE A 170 9.71 -3.34 -6.48
N MET A 171 10.39 -3.77 -7.55
CA MET A 171 11.86 -3.64 -7.63
C MET A 171 12.32 -2.18 -7.55
N ALA A 172 11.63 -1.29 -8.29
CA ALA A 172 12.01 0.11 -8.36
C ALA A 172 11.69 0.89 -7.09
N TYR A 173 10.54 0.64 -6.47
CA TYR A 173 10.02 1.48 -5.39
C TYR A 173 9.90 0.76 -4.03
N GLY A 174 10.12 -0.55 -3.99
CA GLY A 174 10.11 -1.36 -2.77
C GLY A 174 8.76 -2.05 -2.50
N ALA A 175 7.65 -1.47 -2.92
CA ALA A 175 6.31 -2.03 -2.79
C ALA A 175 5.33 -1.33 -3.72
N VAL A 176 4.13 -1.92 -3.86
CA VAL A 176 2.95 -1.25 -4.43
C VAL A 176 1.76 -1.42 -3.49
N GLY A 177 0.94 -0.37 -3.37
CA GLY A 177 -0.40 -0.46 -2.79
C GLY A 177 -1.39 -0.88 -3.87
N CYS A 178 -2.36 -1.74 -3.55
CA CYS A 178 -3.38 -2.15 -4.51
C CYS A 178 -4.68 -2.55 -3.82
N ALA A 179 -5.76 -2.60 -4.60
CA ALA A 179 -7.04 -3.09 -4.11
C ALA A 179 -7.22 -4.59 -4.39
N ILE A 180 -8.10 -5.24 -3.62
CA ILE A 180 -8.43 -6.66 -3.67
C ILE A 180 -9.88 -6.89 -3.24
N ALA A 181 -10.49 -7.99 -3.71
CA ALA A 181 -11.77 -8.51 -3.21
C ALA A 181 -11.52 -9.41 -1.98
N ALA A 182 -11.60 -8.84 -0.77
CA ALA A 182 -11.33 -9.54 0.48
C ALA A 182 -12.59 -10.18 1.06
N ASP A 183 -12.96 -11.33 0.54
CA ASP A 183 -14.11 -12.11 1.01
C ASP A 183 -13.81 -13.01 2.21
N ASN A 184 -14.80 -13.77 2.66
CA ASN A 184 -14.68 -14.67 3.81
C ASN A 184 -13.59 -15.73 3.63
N ALA A 185 -13.36 -16.24 2.40
CA ALA A 185 -12.32 -17.23 2.15
C ALA A 185 -10.92 -16.61 2.32
N PHE A 186 -10.72 -15.40 1.82
CA PHE A 186 -9.49 -14.64 2.03
C PHE A 186 -9.27 -14.30 3.52
N MET A 187 -10.30 -13.75 4.18
CA MET A 187 -10.23 -13.36 5.59
C MET A 187 -9.86 -14.49 6.54
N ASN A 188 -10.32 -15.72 6.25
CA ASN A 188 -10.14 -16.90 7.11
C ASN A 188 -9.09 -17.88 6.58
N HIS A 189 -8.26 -17.49 5.62
CA HIS A 189 -7.18 -18.36 5.14
C HIS A 189 -6.17 -18.63 6.26
N PRO A 190 -5.90 -19.92 6.56
CA PRO A 190 -5.09 -20.26 7.74
C PRO A 190 -3.58 -20.01 7.55
N GLY A 191 -3.14 -19.68 6.33
CA GLY A 191 -1.71 -19.65 5.97
C GLY A 191 -1.14 -21.03 5.65
N GLY A 192 0.19 -21.11 5.48
CA GLY A 192 0.91 -22.33 5.19
C GLY A 192 0.84 -22.79 3.73
N SER A 193 -0.07 -22.24 2.93
CA SER A 193 -0.22 -22.51 1.49
C SER A 193 -0.55 -21.21 0.74
N VAL A 194 -0.42 -21.25 -0.58
CA VAL A 194 -0.86 -20.13 -1.44
C VAL A 194 -2.38 -20.10 -1.48
N PHE A 195 -2.97 -18.92 -1.21
CA PHE A 195 -4.39 -18.70 -1.43
C PHE A 195 -4.67 -18.60 -2.94
N ALA A 196 -5.32 -19.62 -3.48
CA ALA A 196 -5.58 -19.73 -4.92
C ALA A 196 -6.73 -18.84 -5.43
N GLY A 197 -7.45 -18.17 -4.52
CA GLY A 197 -8.61 -17.36 -4.82
C GLY A 197 -9.93 -18.08 -4.56
N SER A 198 -10.98 -17.31 -4.39
CA SER A 198 -12.37 -17.76 -4.23
C SER A 198 -13.25 -17.42 -5.45
N GLY A 199 -12.71 -16.63 -6.38
CA GLY A 199 -13.47 -16.05 -7.49
C GLY A 199 -14.25 -14.78 -7.12
N SER A 200 -14.05 -14.23 -5.92
CA SER A 200 -14.68 -12.96 -5.54
C SER A 200 -14.18 -11.80 -6.42
N THR A 201 -15.10 -10.93 -6.81
CA THR A 201 -14.84 -9.75 -7.65
C THR A 201 -15.28 -8.44 -7.00
N ASN A 202 -15.79 -8.49 -5.77
CA ASN A 202 -16.19 -7.29 -5.03
C ASN A 202 -14.98 -6.65 -4.38
N ILE A 203 -14.37 -5.67 -5.06
CA ILE A 203 -13.23 -4.89 -4.55
C ILE A 203 -13.69 -4.06 -3.35
N ASP A 204 -13.10 -4.31 -2.18
CA ASP A 204 -13.52 -3.71 -0.91
C ASP A 204 -12.38 -3.51 0.11
N HIS A 205 -11.12 -3.84 -0.26
CA HIS A 205 -9.99 -3.77 0.66
C HIS A 205 -8.72 -3.31 -0.04
N ASP A 206 -7.88 -2.53 0.66
CA ASP A 206 -6.55 -2.11 0.20
C ASP A 206 -5.44 -2.83 0.96
N VAL A 207 -4.42 -3.25 0.22
CA VAL A 207 -3.28 -4.04 0.70
C VAL A 207 -1.97 -3.56 0.08
N ILE A 208 -0.86 -4.15 0.51
CA ILE A 208 0.47 -3.85 -0.03
C ILE A 208 1.12 -5.14 -0.57
N LEU A 209 1.59 -5.11 -1.81
CA LEU A 209 2.43 -6.17 -2.36
C LEU A 209 3.90 -5.81 -2.16
N VAL A 210 4.64 -6.69 -1.49
CA VAL A 210 6.05 -6.47 -1.11
C VAL A 210 7.01 -7.46 -1.78
N GLY A 211 6.50 -8.39 -2.57
CA GLY A 211 7.30 -9.40 -3.24
C GLY A 211 6.50 -10.43 -3.99
N TRP A 212 7.19 -11.42 -4.53
CA TRP A 212 6.61 -12.54 -5.28
C TRP A 212 7.52 -13.77 -5.28
N ASP A 213 6.93 -14.90 -5.67
CA ASP A 213 7.64 -16.14 -5.97
C ASP A 213 7.01 -16.82 -7.21
N ASP A 214 7.77 -16.87 -8.31
CA ASP A 214 7.32 -17.48 -9.58
C ASP A 214 7.22 -19.01 -9.50
N ALA A 215 7.97 -19.64 -8.60
CA ALA A 215 7.87 -21.10 -8.42
C ALA A 215 6.49 -21.51 -7.89
N THR A 216 5.84 -20.61 -7.14
CA THR A 216 4.47 -20.81 -6.64
C THR A 216 3.43 -19.96 -7.36
N GLY A 217 3.85 -19.06 -8.28
CA GLY A 217 2.98 -18.15 -9.00
C GLY A 217 2.22 -17.20 -8.07
N SER A 218 2.86 -16.69 -7.03
CA SER A 218 2.20 -15.93 -5.97
C SER A 218 2.88 -14.63 -5.60
N TRP A 219 2.06 -13.68 -5.10
CA TRP A 219 2.50 -12.48 -4.42
C TRP A 219 2.75 -12.72 -2.94
N ILE A 220 3.66 -11.95 -2.35
CA ILE A 220 3.79 -11.74 -0.91
C ILE A 220 2.98 -10.48 -0.59
N LEU A 221 1.82 -10.64 0.01
CA LEU A 221 0.90 -9.57 0.36
C LEU A 221 1.01 -9.27 1.85
N ARG A 222 1.24 -7.99 2.20
CA ARG A 222 1.16 -7.47 3.56
C ARG A 222 -0.22 -6.88 3.80
N ASN A 223 -0.88 -7.33 4.87
CA ASN A 223 -2.19 -6.85 5.28
C ASN A 223 -2.10 -5.91 6.50
N SER A 224 -3.23 -5.33 6.89
CA SER A 224 -3.40 -4.41 8.02
C SER A 224 -4.35 -4.95 9.11
N TRP A 225 -4.36 -6.27 9.33
CA TRP A 225 -5.20 -6.94 10.33
C TRP A 225 -4.40 -7.56 11.48
N GLY A 226 -3.25 -6.95 11.78
CA GLY A 226 -2.36 -7.36 12.85
C GLY A 226 -1.53 -8.62 12.54
N PRO A 227 -0.49 -8.86 13.36
CA PRO A 227 0.43 -9.98 13.14
C PRO A 227 -0.17 -11.36 13.52
N ALA A 228 -1.34 -11.41 14.15
CA ALA A 228 -2.02 -12.66 14.43
C ALA A 228 -2.80 -13.23 13.23
N TRP A 229 -2.98 -12.43 12.17
CA TRP A 229 -3.67 -12.85 10.97
C TRP A 229 -2.74 -13.68 10.06
N CYS A 230 -3.25 -14.79 9.52
CA CYS A 230 -2.65 -15.65 8.51
C CYS A 230 -1.14 -15.97 8.77
N GLU A 231 -0.22 -15.56 7.92
CA GLU A 231 1.23 -15.79 8.02
C GLU A 231 1.92 -14.57 8.68
N ASN A 232 1.67 -14.32 9.96
CA ASN A 232 2.17 -13.15 10.71
C ASN A 232 1.77 -11.80 10.08
N GLY A 233 0.53 -11.69 9.60
CA GLY A 233 -0.02 -10.50 8.95
C GLY A 233 0.25 -10.43 7.45
N TYR A 234 0.83 -11.47 6.88
CA TYR A 234 1.04 -11.66 5.45
C TYR A 234 0.20 -12.83 4.91
N ILE A 235 0.07 -12.89 3.59
CA ILE A 235 -0.47 -14.03 2.86
C ILE A 235 0.26 -14.19 1.54
N ARG A 236 0.50 -15.43 1.13
CA ARG A 236 0.86 -15.74 -0.25
C ARG A 236 -0.41 -15.94 -1.06
N ILE A 237 -0.59 -15.14 -2.09
CA ILE A 237 -1.80 -15.14 -2.92
C ILE A 237 -1.43 -15.32 -4.39
N ALA A 238 -2.11 -16.23 -5.09
CA ALA A 238 -1.86 -16.49 -6.50
C ALA A 238 -2.06 -15.22 -7.34
N TYR A 239 -1.26 -15.07 -8.41
CA TYR A 239 -1.40 -13.95 -9.33
C TYR A 239 -2.82 -13.86 -9.87
N GLY A 240 -3.44 -12.66 -9.77
CA GLY A 240 -4.79 -12.38 -10.22
C GLY A 240 -5.92 -12.94 -9.34
N ALA A 241 -5.63 -13.77 -8.32
CA ALA A 241 -6.65 -14.26 -7.40
C ALA A 241 -7.38 -13.11 -6.70
N ASN A 242 -8.70 -13.19 -6.59
CA ASN A 242 -9.56 -12.17 -5.99
C ASN A 242 -9.24 -10.74 -6.47
N LEU A 243 -8.85 -10.60 -7.73
CA LEU A 243 -8.47 -9.34 -8.38
C LEU A 243 -7.32 -8.60 -7.65
N VAL A 244 -6.45 -9.31 -6.92
CA VAL A 244 -5.26 -8.70 -6.28
C VAL A 244 -4.38 -8.00 -7.32
N GLY A 245 -3.93 -6.80 -6.99
CA GLY A 245 -3.19 -5.95 -7.91
C GLY A 245 -4.07 -4.99 -8.72
N THR A 246 -5.36 -4.88 -8.38
CA THR A 246 -6.22 -3.87 -8.98
C THR A 246 -5.68 -2.47 -8.68
N GLU A 247 -5.51 -1.69 -9.78
CA GLU A 247 -5.08 -0.28 -9.74
C GLU A 247 -3.83 -0.05 -8.86
N SER A 248 -2.81 -0.91 -9.05
CA SER A 248 -1.57 -0.84 -8.27
C SER A 248 -0.87 0.51 -8.38
N VAL A 249 -0.49 1.09 -7.23
CA VAL A 249 0.18 2.39 -7.13
C VAL A 249 1.54 2.27 -6.44
N TRP A 250 2.47 3.11 -6.87
CA TRP A 250 3.79 3.24 -6.28
C TRP A 250 4.01 4.67 -5.76
N THR A 251 4.99 4.83 -4.88
CA THR A 251 5.48 6.14 -4.48
C THR A 251 7.00 6.12 -4.32
N VAL A 252 7.63 7.29 -4.41
CA VAL A 252 9.08 7.43 -4.34
C VAL A 252 9.51 8.56 -3.42
N ARG A 253 10.58 8.31 -2.67
CA ARG A 253 11.39 9.33 -1.99
C ARG A 253 12.84 9.16 -2.41
N HIS A 254 13.45 10.21 -2.93
CA HIS A 254 14.86 10.19 -3.34
C HIS A 254 15.78 10.50 -2.15
N PRO A 255 16.94 9.84 -2.03
CA PRO A 255 17.94 10.20 -1.05
C PRO A 255 18.40 11.66 -1.25
N GLY A 256 18.53 12.41 -0.13
CA GLY A 256 19.07 13.79 -0.17
C GLY A 256 18.07 14.89 -0.53
N THR A 257 16.82 14.61 -0.83
CA THR A 257 15.78 15.65 -0.91
C THR A 257 15.43 16.10 0.51
N THR A 258 15.65 17.39 0.82
CA THR A 258 15.19 18.01 2.07
C THR A 258 13.70 18.31 1.95
N SER A 259 12.91 17.88 2.91
CA SER A 259 11.49 18.25 3.06
C SER A 259 11.36 19.64 3.64
#